data_fa561cc61f9d6a11a49808f8f4749642
#
_entry.id   fa561cc61f9d6a11a49808f8f4749642
#
_cell.length_a   1.000
_cell.length_b   1.000
_cell.length_c   1.000
_cell.angle_alpha   90.00
_cell.angle_beta   90.00
_cell.angle_gamma   90.00
#
_symmetry.space_group_name_H-M   'P 1'
#
loop_
_entity.id
_entity.type
_entity.pdbx_description
1 polymer ?
#
loop_
_entity_poly.entity_id
_entity_poly.type
_entity_poly.pdbx_seq_one_letter_code
_entity_poly.pdbx_strand_id
1 'polypeptide(L)'
;MDPQEHIHIISAGDRIHSTYPAVLDELRTVTHTFVFAEKEVYTNAGRDDARKRAWKCDIRNSVDEVNAISISRNIPCALVMIDATTFDAIRDPVLGIFSDHPDARFSFDISAGSKRLSMGLFSMALWVEGDAYYAFGNSPTRRVPVPTLPSRNMPADPYNLVILTILLRHQEHDKEARTLVPGTTLFNETRVWQIPVRNPEKSEGRELSPAEFSRMIARLISWNLVCEHTDPDNAREKLYSITPDGELGLIVYAARMKKRGVPEAPGLT
;
A
#
# COMPACT_ATOMS: atom_id res chain seq x y z
N MET A 1 20.11 20.53 2.20
CA MET A 1 19.23 19.33 2.09
C MET A 1 17.85 19.85 1.86
N ASP A 2 17.23 19.53 0.75
CA ASP A 2 15.83 19.82 0.55
C ASP A 2 15.01 19.13 1.65
N PRO A 3 14.02 19.80 2.23
CA PRO A 3 13.18 19.20 3.25
C PRO A 3 12.53 17.93 2.65
N GLN A 4 12.62 16.82 3.36
CA GLN A 4 11.96 15.59 2.94
C GLN A 4 10.45 15.84 2.83
N GLU A 5 9.85 15.49 1.70
CA GLU A 5 8.39 15.57 1.54
C GLU A 5 7.67 14.76 2.62
N HIS A 6 6.59 15.33 3.15
CA HIS A 6 5.74 14.65 4.12
C HIS A 6 4.28 14.74 3.68
N ILE A 7 3.75 13.62 3.26
CA ILE A 7 2.37 13.47 2.81
C ILE A 7 1.49 13.10 4.00
N HIS A 8 0.45 13.90 4.25
CA HIS A 8 -0.54 13.62 5.27
C HIS A 8 -1.89 13.26 4.63
N ILE A 9 -2.41 12.07 4.96
CA ILE A 9 -3.67 11.54 4.44
C ILE A 9 -4.69 11.51 5.57
N ILE A 10 -5.88 12.07 5.34
CA ILE A 10 -6.94 12.21 6.33
C ILE A 10 -8.20 11.50 5.84
N SER A 11 -8.86 10.70 6.69
CA SER A 11 -10.21 10.21 6.44
C SER A 11 -11.25 11.30 6.75
N ALA A 12 -12.09 11.66 5.77
CA ALA A 12 -13.10 12.70 5.93
C ALA A 12 -14.17 12.33 6.95
N GLY A 13 -14.49 13.25 7.84
CA GLY A 13 -15.53 13.15 8.86
C GLY A 13 -15.98 14.51 9.36
N ASP A 14 -17.01 14.55 10.19
CA ASP A 14 -17.67 15.77 10.65
C ASP A 14 -16.83 16.68 11.56
N ARG A 15 -15.70 16.16 12.08
CA ARG A 15 -14.85 16.88 13.05
C ARG A 15 -13.38 16.97 12.70
N ILE A 16 -12.99 16.59 11.49
CA ILE A 16 -11.56 16.58 11.10
C ILE A 16 -10.92 17.98 11.19
N HIS A 17 -11.69 19.02 10.92
CA HIS A 17 -11.22 20.42 11.04
C HIS A 17 -10.75 20.80 12.44
N SER A 18 -11.33 20.18 13.49
CA SER A 18 -10.97 20.45 14.87
C SER A 18 -9.70 19.74 15.34
N THR A 19 -9.38 18.60 14.75
CA THR A 19 -8.18 17.80 15.08
C THR A 19 -6.99 18.12 14.20
N TYR A 20 -7.23 18.51 12.96
CA TYR A 20 -6.20 18.78 11.96
C TYR A 20 -5.13 19.80 12.37
N PRO A 21 -5.45 20.99 12.97
CA PRO A 21 -4.43 21.91 13.43
C PRO A 21 -3.46 21.30 14.44
N ALA A 22 -3.99 20.52 15.39
CA ALA A 22 -3.17 19.87 16.41
C ALA A 22 -2.24 18.79 15.78
N VAL A 23 -2.72 18.07 14.78
CA VAL A 23 -1.89 17.12 14.02
C VAL A 23 -0.77 17.83 13.29
N LEU A 24 -1.07 18.95 12.61
CA LEU A 24 -0.05 19.74 11.92
C LEU A 24 1.00 20.31 12.88
N ASP A 25 0.58 20.73 14.06
CA ASP A 25 1.50 21.26 15.10
C ASP A 25 2.40 20.16 15.67
N GLU A 26 1.91 18.92 15.78
CA GLU A 26 2.70 17.77 16.19
C GLU A 26 3.67 17.32 15.09
N LEU A 27 3.18 17.20 13.86
CA LEU A 27 3.99 16.68 12.74
C LEU A 27 5.00 17.70 12.19
N ARG A 28 4.68 19.00 12.23
CA ARG A 28 5.52 20.17 11.81
C ARG A 28 6.16 20.12 10.43
N THR A 29 6.16 18.97 9.77
CA THR A 29 6.88 18.72 8.53
C THR A 29 5.96 18.40 7.35
N VAL A 30 4.64 18.47 7.53
CA VAL A 30 3.66 18.18 6.48
C VAL A 30 3.83 19.17 5.32
N THR A 31 4.04 18.63 4.12
CA THR A 31 4.20 19.39 2.89
C THR A 31 2.98 19.29 1.98
N HIS A 32 2.19 18.23 2.08
CA HIS A 32 0.97 18.01 1.29
C HIS A 32 -0.07 17.29 2.14
N THR A 33 -1.34 17.62 1.93
CA THR A 33 -2.47 16.98 2.59
C THR A 33 -3.43 16.44 1.54
N PHE A 34 -3.90 15.19 1.74
CA PHE A 34 -4.94 14.55 0.94
C PHE A 34 -6.10 14.16 1.85
N VAL A 35 -7.29 14.67 1.56
CA VAL A 35 -8.51 14.33 2.30
C VAL A 35 -9.28 13.28 1.50
N PHE A 36 -9.39 12.07 2.03
CA PHE A 36 -10.13 10.97 1.43
C PHE A 36 -11.58 11.01 1.89
N ALA A 37 -12.50 11.20 0.96
CA ALA A 37 -13.93 11.25 1.23
C ALA A 37 -14.71 10.25 0.38
N GLU A 38 -15.73 9.64 0.97
CA GLU A 38 -16.63 8.76 0.24
C GLU A 38 -17.50 9.59 -0.72
N LYS A 39 -17.63 9.14 -1.97
CA LYS A 39 -18.46 9.80 -3.01
C LYS A 39 -19.88 10.05 -2.53
N GLU A 40 -20.41 9.15 -1.65
CA GLU A 40 -21.72 9.27 -1.07
C GLU A 40 -21.93 10.60 -0.33
N VAL A 41 -20.88 11.17 0.29
CA VAL A 41 -20.94 12.46 1.00
C VAL A 41 -21.29 13.60 0.05
N TYR A 42 -20.86 13.52 -1.21
CA TYR A 42 -21.04 14.55 -2.24
C TYR A 42 -22.22 14.28 -3.18
N THR A 43 -22.88 13.14 -3.06
CA THR A 43 -24.05 12.80 -3.86
C THR A 43 -25.34 13.02 -3.06
N ASN A 44 -26.31 13.70 -3.69
CA ASN A 44 -27.66 13.82 -3.13
C ASN A 44 -28.49 12.63 -3.62
N ALA A 45 -28.59 11.60 -2.80
CA ALA A 45 -29.59 10.55 -3.07
C ALA A 45 -30.96 11.06 -2.62
N GLY A 46 -31.97 11.03 -3.51
CA GLY A 46 -33.34 11.47 -3.20
C GLY A 46 -34.00 10.68 -2.05
N ARG A 47 -33.32 9.66 -1.53
CA ARG A 47 -33.72 8.81 -0.39
C ARG A 47 -33.09 9.21 0.94
N ASP A 48 -32.21 10.24 0.95
CA ASP A 48 -31.57 10.67 2.20
C ASP A 48 -32.61 11.38 3.09
N ASP A 49 -32.72 10.96 4.33
CA ASP A 49 -33.48 11.65 5.36
C ASP A 49 -32.79 12.96 5.80
N ALA A 50 -33.46 13.75 6.62
CA ALA A 50 -32.95 15.03 7.08
C ALA A 50 -31.64 14.88 7.88
N ARG A 51 -31.53 13.80 8.70
CA ARG A 51 -30.34 13.52 9.52
C ARG A 51 -29.13 13.17 8.63
N LYS A 52 -29.34 12.34 7.62
CA LYS A 52 -28.28 11.95 6.69
C LYS A 52 -27.80 13.14 5.84
N ARG A 53 -28.73 14.01 5.42
CA ARG A 53 -28.36 15.25 4.69
C ARG A 53 -27.55 16.22 5.57
N ALA A 54 -27.95 16.40 6.84
CA ALA A 54 -27.19 17.22 7.79
C ALA A 54 -25.78 16.65 8.00
N TRP A 55 -25.66 15.36 8.27
CA TRP A 55 -24.37 14.69 8.43
C TRP A 55 -23.45 14.85 7.20
N LYS A 56 -23.98 14.70 5.98
CA LYS A 56 -23.21 14.94 4.76
C LYS A 56 -22.76 16.40 4.65
N CYS A 57 -23.62 17.35 5.06
CA CYS A 57 -23.28 18.77 5.07
C CYS A 57 -22.14 19.05 6.06
N ASP A 58 -22.22 18.48 7.27
CA ASP A 58 -21.20 18.66 8.32
C ASP A 58 -19.83 18.13 7.86
N ILE A 59 -19.78 16.98 7.17
CA ILE A 59 -18.53 16.45 6.62
C ILE A 59 -17.98 17.39 5.54
N ARG A 60 -18.80 17.87 4.60
CA ARG A 60 -18.35 18.79 3.55
C ARG A 60 -17.79 20.07 4.14
N ASN A 61 -18.49 20.69 5.09
CA ASN A 61 -18.03 21.87 5.78
C ASN A 61 -16.68 21.61 6.47
N SER A 62 -16.53 20.46 7.14
CA SER A 62 -15.29 20.08 7.81
C SER A 62 -14.12 19.89 6.83
N VAL A 63 -14.38 19.36 5.63
CA VAL A 63 -13.37 19.25 4.55
C VAL A 63 -12.99 20.63 4.02
N ASP A 64 -13.95 21.51 3.82
CA ASP A 64 -13.69 22.89 3.36
C ASP A 64 -12.86 23.69 4.39
N GLU A 65 -13.12 23.48 5.69
CA GLU A 65 -12.33 24.09 6.77
C GLU A 65 -10.89 23.52 6.79
N VAL A 66 -10.70 22.20 6.60
CA VAL A 66 -9.35 21.61 6.47
C VAL A 66 -8.59 22.25 5.31
N ASN A 67 -9.26 22.43 4.17
CA ASN A 67 -8.65 23.10 3.01
C ASN A 67 -8.27 24.56 3.34
N ALA A 68 -9.14 25.32 4.01
CA ALA A 68 -8.85 26.69 4.43
C ALA A 68 -7.66 26.77 5.40
N ILE A 69 -7.59 25.86 6.37
CA ILE A 69 -6.45 25.75 7.30
C ILE A 69 -5.16 25.42 6.54
N SER A 70 -5.21 24.49 5.59
CA SER A 70 -4.06 24.10 4.76
C SER A 70 -3.54 25.31 3.95
N ILE A 71 -4.42 26.04 3.29
CA ILE A 71 -4.09 27.26 2.55
C ILE A 71 -3.40 28.29 3.46
N SER A 72 -3.94 28.52 4.67
CA SER A 72 -3.36 29.47 5.63
C SER A 72 -1.94 29.11 6.09
N ARG A 73 -1.58 27.81 5.98
CA ARG A 73 -0.26 27.28 6.33
C ARG A 73 0.63 27.01 5.11
N ASN A 74 0.19 27.42 3.91
CA ASN A 74 0.87 27.16 2.64
C ASN A 74 1.10 25.64 2.37
N ILE A 75 0.16 24.78 2.77
CA ILE A 75 0.18 23.34 2.54
C ILE A 75 -0.81 23.04 1.42
N PRO A 76 -0.39 22.56 0.23
CA PRO A 76 -1.30 22.04 -0.79
C PRO A 76 -2.24 20.98 -0.21
N CYS A 77 -3.55 21.14 -0.47
CA CYS A 77 -4.57 20.21 0.00
C CYS A 77 -5.43 19.75 -1.18
N ALA A 78 -5.61 18.45 -1.32
CA ALA A 78 -6.41 17.84 -2.37
C ALA A 78 -7.49 16.93 -1.78
N LEU A 79 -8.70 17.01 -2.36
CA LEU A 79 -9.80 16.11 -2.04
C LEU A 79 -9.74 14.88 -2.98
N VAL A 80 -9.68 13.69 -2.40
CA VAL A 80 -9.72 12.42 -3.11
C VAL A 80 -11.08 11.76 -2.85
N MET A 81 -11.94 11.74 -3.87
CA MET A 81 -13.24 11.10 -3.77
C MET A 81 -13.14 9.62 -4.13
N ILE A 82 -13.55 8.76 -3.20
CA ILE A 82 -13.48 7.30 -3.37
C ILE A 82 -14.87 6.66 -3.27
N ASP A 83 -15.02 5.52 -3.92
CA ASP A 83 -16.13 4.61 -3.68
C ASP A 83 -15.67 3.56 -2.67
N ALA A 84 -15.85 3.82 -1.37
CA ALA A 84 -15.35 2.96 -0.30
C ALA A 84 -16.13 1.64 -0.17
N THR A 85 -16.59 1.05 -1.28
CA THR A 85 -17.29 -0.25 -1.31
C THR A 85 -16.32 -1.42 -1.21
N THR A 86 -15.11 -1.26 -1.74
CA THR A 86 -14.03 -2.26 -1.74
C THR A 86 -12.75 -1.71 -1.14
N PHE A 87 -11.84 -2.59 -0.73
CA PHE A 87 -10.50 -2.18 -0.29
C PHE A 87 -9.71 -1.55 -1.44
N ASP A 88 -9.83 -2.07 -2.65
CA ASP A 88 -9.13 -1.58 -3.84
C ASP A 88 -9.43 -0.12 -4.15
N ALA A 89 -10.67 0.30 -3.93
CA ALA A 89 -11.08 1.70 -4.13
C ALA A 89 -10.38 2.67 -3.14
N ILE A 90 -9.84 2.19 -2.03
CA ILE A 90 -9.03 2.96 -1.08
C ILE A 90 -7.55 2.78 -1.42
N ARG A 91 -7.12 1.54 -1.71
CA ARG A 91 -5.75 1.16 -2.02
C ARG A 91 -5.20 1.93 -3.22
N ASP A 92 -5.92 1.89 -4.35
CA ASP A 92 -5.39 2.39 -5.63
C ASP A 92 -5.07 3.89 -5.62
N PRO A 93 -5.93 4.79 -5.09
CA PRO A 93 -5.55 6.18 -4.93
C PRO A 93 -4.36 6.41 -3.98
N VAL A 94 -4.26 5.65 -2.88
CA VAL A 94 -3.11 5.75 -1.96
C VAL A 94 -1.83 5.31 -2.67
N LEU A 95 -1.86 4.22 -3.44
CA LEU A 95 -0.72 3.76 -4.22
C LEU A 95 -0.34 4.74 -5.33
N GLY A 96 -1.32 5.42 -5.95
CA GLY A 96 -1.06 6.50 -6.91
C GLY A 96 -0.24 7.62 -6.26
N ILE A 97 -0.71 8.15 -5.13
CA ILE A 97 0.02 9.17 -4.36
C ILE A 97 1.40 8.66 -3.93
N PHE A 98 1.49 7.42 -3.45
CA PHE A 98 2.76 6.81 -3.06
C PHE A 98 3.74 6.67 -4.23
N SER A 99 3.25 6.33 -5.42
CA SER A 99 4.08 6.20 -6.63
C SER A 99 4.60 7.56 -7.12
N ASP A 100 3.82 8.61 -6.94
CA ASP A 100 4.22 9.97 -7.28
C ASP A 100 5.23 10.54 -6.27
N HIS A 101 5.19 10.09 -5.00
CA HIS A 101 6.02 10.56 -3.90
C HIS A 101 6.73 9.41 -3.14
N PRO A 102 7.52 8.56 -3.80
CA PRO A 102 8.01 7.29 -3.21
C PRO A 102 9.03 7.46 -2.08
N ASP A 103 9.67 8.63 -1.94
CA ASP A 103 10.60 8.95 -0.85
C ASP A 103 9.98 9.85 0.23
N ALA A 104 8.71 10.22 0.06
CA ALA A 104 8.04 11.01 1.06
C ALA A 104 7.82 10.20 2.34
N ARG A 105 7.80 10.89 3.46
CA ARG A 105 7.22 10.34 4.69
C ARG A 105 5.70 10.37 4.56
N PHE A 106 5.04 9.31 4.99
CA PHE A 106 3.58 9.22 5.00
C PHE A 106 3.05 9.21 6.42
N SER A 107 1.96 9.94 6.64
CA SER A 107 1.17 9.89 7.87
C SER A 107 -0.33 9.83 7.53
N PHE A 108 -1.08 9.09 8.34
CA PHE A 108 -2.49 8.82 8.11
C PHE A 108 -3.28 9.21 9.37
N ASP A 109 -4.23 10.14 9.24
CA ASP A 109 -5.23 10.40 10.29
C ASP A 109 -6.48 9.56 10.00
N ILE A 110 -6.69 8.55 10.84
CA ILE A 110 -7.79 7.59 10.75
C ILE A 110 -8.89 7.86 11.78
N SER A 111 -8.91 9.05 12.35
CA SER A 111 -9.82 9.42 13.44
C SER A 111 -11.28 9.49 13.02
N ALA A 112 -11.54 9.73 11.75
CA ALA A 112 -12.88 10.01 11.22
C ALA A 112 -13.22 9.12 10.01
N GLY A 113 -14.36 9.39 9.37
CA GLY A 113 -14.83 8.62 8.22
C GLY A 113 -15.58 7.35 8.63
N SER A 114 -16.02 6.59 7.63
CA SER A 114 -16.60 5.26 7.88
C SER A 114 -15.52 4.31 8.40
N LYS A 115 -15.96 3.27 9.13
CA LYS A 115 -15.03 2.21 9.59
C LYS A 115 -14.25 1.61 8.42
N ARG A 116 -14.89 1.45 7.26
CA ARG A 116 -14.27 0.88 6.06
C ARG A 116 -13.14 1.77 5.55
N LEU A 117 -13.38 3.08 5.46
CA LEU A 117 -12.38 4.05 5.04
C LEU A 117 -11.21 4.10 6.03
N SER A 118 -11.49 4.24 7.33
CA SER A 118 -10.46 4.30 8.37
C SER A 118 -9.62 3.03 8.43
N MET A 119 -10.27 1.84 8.36
CA MET A 119 -9.57 0.55 8.33
C MET A 119 -8.74 0.37 7.05
N GLY A 120 -9.25 0.81 5.91
CA GLY A 120 -8.53 0.76 4.64
C GLY A 120 -7.28 1.64 4.66
N LEU A 121 -7.41 2.89 5.13
CA LEU A 121 -6.28 3.81 5.27
C LEU A 121 -5.27 3.31 6.31
N PHE A 122 -5.72 2.71 7.43
CA PHE A 122 -4.82 2.08 8.39
C PHE A 122 -4.05 0.92 7.77
N SER A 123 -4.73 0.07 7.00
CA SER A 123 -4.05 -1.01 6.26
C SER A 123 -2.99 -0.46 5.32
N MET A 124 -3.31 0.61 4.57
CA MET A 124 -2.33 1.25 3.69
C MET A 124 -1.16 1.88 4.45
N ALA A 125 -1.40 2.44 5.64
CA ALA A 125 -0.30 2.93 6.50
C ALA A 125 0.70 1.81 6.83
N LEU A 126 0.24 0.57 7.07
CA LEU A 126 1.11 -0.59 7.27
C LEU A 126 1.95 -0.88 6.03
N TRP A 127 1.32 -0.90 4.85
CA TRP A 127 1.97 -1.27 3.59
C TRP A 127 2.98 -0.25 3.09
N VAL A 128 2.68 1.06 3.22
CA VAL A 128 3.60 2.13 2.79
C VAL A 128 4.57 2.56 3.89
N GLU A 129 4.56 1.86 5.05
CA GLU A 129 5.40 2.18 6.22
C GLU A 129 5.15 3.59 6.75
N GLY A 130 3.91 4.05 6.67
CA GLY A 130 3.48 5.34 7.19
C GLY A 130 3.15 5.31 8.67
N ASP A 131 3.15 6.46 9.30
CA ASP A 131 2.67 6.64 10.66
C ASP A 131 1.13 6.75 10.67
N ALA A 132 0.44 6.08 11.57
CA ALA A 132 -1.00 6.23 11.76
C ALA A 132 -1.30 7.06 13.01
N TYR A 133 -2.29 7.95 12.92
CA TYR A 133 -2.74 8.82 13.99
C TYR A 133 -4.23 8.65 14.23
N TYR A 134 -4.62 8.71 15.50
CA TYR A 134 -5.99 8.60 15.92
C TYR A 134 -6.30 9.58 17.06
N ALA A 135 -7.37 10.34 16.92
CA ALA A 135 -7.92 11.18 17.96
C ALA A 135 -9.25 10.58 18.45
N PHE A 136 -9.41 10.46 19.75
CA PHE A 136 -10.64 9.93 20.36
C PHE A 136 -11.36 11.06 21.14
N GLY A 137 -12.51 11.48 20.62
CA GLY A 137 -13.28 12.57 21.22
C GLY A 137 -12.48 13.87 21.33
N ASN A 138 -12.39 14.44 22.52
CA ASN A 138 -11.61 15.64 22.81
C ASN A 138 -10.16 15.33 23.27
N SER A 139 -9.74 14.07 23.15
CA SER A 139 -8.38 13.70 23.52
C SER A 139 -7.38 14.20 22.47
N PRO A 140 -6.14 14.49 22.86
CA PRO A 140 -5.09 14.83 21.90
C PRO A 140 -4.89 13.66 20.92
N THR A 141 -4.58 13.99 19.69
CA THR A 141 -4.20 13.02 18.66
C THR A 141 -3.04 12.17 19.14
N ARG A 142 -3.14 10.86 18.95
CA ARG A 142 -2.10 9.90 19.34
C ARG A 142 -1.63 9.11 18.15
N ARG A 143 -0.32 8.92 18.06
CA ARG A 143 0.26 7.97 17.13
C ARG A 143 -0.14 6.56 17.55
N VAL A 144 -0.70 5.82 16.59
CA VAL A 144 -1.01 4.39 16.77
C VAL A 144 0.27 3.58 16.57
N PRO A 145 0.62 2.65 17.45
CA PRO A 145 1.73 1.74 17.20
C PRO A 145 1.45 0.92 15.93
N VAL A 146 2.30 1.11 14.93
CA VAL A 146 2.22 0.38 13.65
C VAL A 146 3.32 -0.67 13.64
N PRO A 147 3.00 -1.98 13.56
CA PRO A 147 4.01 -3.02 13.47
C PRO A 147 4.77 -2.92 12.14
N THR A 148 6.06 -3.22 12.17
CA THR A 148 6.84 -3.35 10.94
C THR A 148 6.46 -4.66 10.25
N LEU A 149 5.98 -4.58 9.01
CA LEU A 149 5.68 -5.78 8.24
C LEU A 149 6.98 -6.49 7.82
N PRO A 150 7.02 -7.83 7.88
CA PRO A 150 8.18 -8.59 7.39
C PRO A 150 8.50 -8.33 5.92
N SER A 151 7.51 -7.95 5.11
CA SER A 151 7.65 -7.54 3.72
C SER A 151 8.62 -6.37 3.50
N ARG A 152 8.93 -5.58 4.54
CA ARG A 152 10.00 -4.57 4.50
C ARG A 152 11.35 -5.16 4.10
N ASN A 153 11.60 -6.41 4.45
CA ASN A 153 12.84 -7.11 4.12
C ASN A 153 12.82 -7.75 2.71
N MET A 154 11.71 -7.65 1.98
CA MET A 154 11.57 -8.19 0.63
C MET A 154 12.64 -7.64 -0.35
N PRO A 155 13.00 -6.32 -0.29
CA PRO A 155 14.05 -5.74 -1.13
C PRO A 155 15.47 -6.25 -0.87
N ALA A 156 15.72 -6.87 0.27
CA ALA A 156 17.07 -7.34 0.64
C ALA A 156 17.57 -8.45 -0.31
N ASP A 157 16.63 -9.14 -0.97
CA ASP A 157 16.95 -10.20 -1.91
C ASP A 157 16.09 -10.04 -3.19
N PRO A 158 16.69 -9.62 -4.30
CA PRO A 158 15.96 -9.35 -5.54
C PRO A 158 15.24 -10.58 -6.13
N TYR A 159 15.66 -11.79 -5.81
CA TYR A 159 14.96 -13.00 -6.22
C TYR A 159 13.56 -13.12 -5.60
N ASN A 160 13.31 -12.53 -4.43
CA ASN A 160 11.95 -12.49 -3.86
C ASN A 160 10.95 -11.83 -4.81
N LEU A 161 11.37 -10.75 -5.48
CA LEU A 161 10.52 -10.04 -6.43
C LEU A 161 10.35 -10.81 -7.72
N VAL A 162 11.42 -11.44 -8.21
CA VAL A 162 11.37 -12.29 -9.40
C VAL A 162 10.34 -13.40 -9.18
N ILE A 163 10.38 -14.07 -8.05
CA ILE A 163 9.44 -15.16 -7.70
C ILE A 163 8.00 -14.61 -7.69
N LEU A 164 7.73 -13.49 -7.02
CA LEU A 164 6.40 -12.91 -6.98
C LEU A 164 5.92 -12.46 -8.36
N THR A 165 6.81 -11.88 -9.18
CA THR A 165 6.48 -11.46 -10.55
C THR A 165 6.13 -12.65 -11.44
N ILE A 166 6.86 -13.76 -11.34
CA ILE A 166 6.57 -14.98 -12.09
C ILE A 166 5.19 -15.52 -11.68
N LEU A 167 4.93 -15.64 -10.38
CA LEU A 167 3.66 -16.12 -9.88
C LEU A 167 2.47 -15.23 -10.33
N LEU A 168 2.64 -13.92 -10.31
CA LEU A 168 1.61 -12.98 -10.77
C LEU A 168 1.32 -13.14 -12.27
N ARG A 169 2.35 -13.29 -13.11
CA ARG A 169 2.18 -13.52 -14.55
C ARG A 169 1.40 -14.78 -14.85
N HIS A 170 1.71 -15.86 -14.17
CA HIS A 170 0.97 -17.12 -14.35
C HIS A 170 -0.50 -16.97 -13.95
N GLN A 171 -0.80 -16.18 -12.93
CA GLN A 171 -2.17 -15.88 -12.49
C GLN A 171 -2.95 -15.02 -13.51
N GLU A 172 -2.30 -14.05 -14.18
CA GLU A 172 -2.95 -13.18 -15.18
C GLU A 172 -3.34 -13.93 -16.46
N HIS A 173 -2.62 -14.99 -16.81
CA HIS A 173 -2.91 -15.79 -17.99
C HIS A 173 -4.15 -16.70 -17.84
N ASP A 174 -4.56 -16.98 -16.61
CA ASP A 174 -5.73 -17.81 -16.31
C ASP A 174 -6.68 -17.09 -15.35
N LYS A 175 -7.56 -16.27 -15.90
CA LYS A 175 -8.51 -15.44 -15.15
C LYS A 175 -9.60 -16.22 -14.42
N GLU A 176 -9.82 -17.50 -14.76
CA GLU A 176 -10.90 -18.32 -14.21
C GLU A 176 -10.48 -19.22 -13.05
N ALA A 177 -9.20 -19.57 -12.96
CA ALA A 177 -8.67 -20.37 -11.85
C ALA A 177 -7.37 -19.73 -11.31
N ARG A 178 -7.19 -19.73 -9.99
CA ARG A 178 -5.87 -19.38 -9.41
C ARG A 178 -4.85 -20.35 -9.93
N THR A 179 -4.05 -19.91 -10.91
CA THR A 179 -3.05 -20.78 -11.54
C THR A 179 -2.01 -21.16 -10.49
N LEU A 180 -1.90 -22.47 -10.26
CA LEU A 180 -0.90 -23.05 -9.38
C LEU A 180 0.36 -23.36 -10.20
N VAL A 181 1.51 -22.81 -9.80
CA VAL A 181 2.78 -22.98 -10.51
C VAL A 181 3.59 -24.10 -9.85
N PRO A 182 3.99 -25.15 -10.60
CA PRO A 182 4.85 -26.19 -10.07
C PRO A 182 6.19 -25.62 -9.59
N GLY A 183 6.68 -26.15 -8.46
CA GLY A 183 7.92 -25.67 -7.85
C GLY A 183 9.14 -25.84 -8.77
N THR A 184 9.16 -26.88 -9.57
CA THR A 184 10.19 -27.12 -10.60
C THR A 184 10.17 -26.06 -11.70
N THR A 185 8.97 -25.67 -12.17
CA THR A 185 8.77 -24.58 -13.15
C THR A 185 9.21 -23.26 -12.57
N LEU A 186 8.71 -22.92 -11.37
CA LEU A 186 9.02 -21.67 -10.68
C LEU A 186 10.54 -21.51 -10.43
N PHE A 187 11.22 -22.59 -10.02
CA PHE A 187 12.66 -22.59 -9.85
C PHE A 187 13.40 -22.32 -11.16
N ASN A 188 13.03 -23.05 -12.24
CA ASN A 188 13.68 -22.92 -13.54
C ASN A 188 13.49 -21.51 -14.13
N GLU A 189 12.30 -20.94 -14.05
CA GLU A 189 12.03 -19.58 -14.51
C GLU A 189 12.80 -18.57 -13.66
N THR A 190 12.82 -18.72 -12.32
CA THR A 190 13.56 -17.82 -11.43
C THR A 190 15.06 -17.83 -11.72
N ARG A 191 15.65 -19.00 -12.02
CA ARG A 191 17.09 -19.16 -12.31
C ARG A 191 17.51 -18.47 -13.59
N VAL A 192 16.65 -18.41 -14.59
CA VAL A 192 16.94 -17.80 -15.91
C VAL A 192 16.97 -16.27 -15.84
N TRP A 193 16.34 -15.68 -14.81
CA TRP A 193 16.31 -14.22 -14.66
C TRP A 193 17.70 -13.67 -14.34
N GLN A 194 18.21 -12.84 -15.26
CA GLN A 194 19.44 -12.08 -15.04
C GLN A 194 19.12 -10.89 -14.15
N ILE A 195 19.46 -10.99 -12.87
CA ILE A 195 19.33 -9.89 -11.94
C ILE A 195 20.52 -8.94 -12.15
N PRO A 196 20.29 -7.65 -12.44
CA PRO A 196 21.36 -6.67 -12.49
C PRO A 196 22.04 -6.59 -11.13
N VAL A 197 23.27 -7.06 -11.02
CA VAL A 197 24.00 -7.03 -9.76
C VAL A 197 24.72 -5.71 -9.62
N ARG A 198 24.56 -5.07 -8.46
CA ARG A 198 25.18 -3.78 -8.13
C ARG A 198 26.72 -3.78 -8.17
N ASN A 199 27.34 -4.95 -8.22
CA ASN A 199 28.79 -5.13 -8.26
C ASN A 199 29.16 -6.29 -9.18
N PRO A 200 29.33 -6.06 -10.50
CA PRO A 200 29.60 -7.11 -11.49
C PRO A 200 30.86 -7.93 -11.16
N GLU A 201 31.87 -7.33 -10.50
CA GLU A 201 33.10 -8.03 -10.13
C GLU A 201 32.94 -9.12 -9.07
N LYS A 202 31.82 -9.13 -8.31
CA LYS A 202 31.53 -10.14 -7.27
C LYS A 202 30.46 -11.16 -7.69
N SER A 203 29.90 -11.03 -8.87
CA SER A 203 28.73 -11.80 -9.31
C SER A 203 28.98 -12.71 -10.50
N GLU A 204 30.23 -12.85 -10.96
CA GLU A 204 30.50 -13.81 -12.01
C GLU A 204 30.07 -15.20 -11.56
N GLY A 205 28.95 -15.68 -12.12
CA GLY A 205 28.58 -17.08 -12.14
C GLY A 205 27.84 -17.66 -10.94
N ARG A 206 27.28 -16.87 -10.02
CA ARG A 206 26.49 -17.47 -8.95
C ARG A 206 25.09 -17.84 -9.45
N GLU A 207 24.94 -19.07 -9.90
CA GLU A 207 23.61 -19.65 -10.18
C GLU A 207 22.81 -19.83 -8.90
N LEU A 208 21.49 -19.54 -8.97
CA LEU A 208 20.57 -19.85 -7.90
C LEU A 208 20.53 -21.36 -7.64
N SER A 209 20.90 -21.77 -6.43
CA SER A 209 20.86 -23.20 -6.06
C SER A 209 19.44 -23.59 -5.60
N PRO A 210 19.04 -24.87 -5.73
CA PRO A 210 17.75 -25.36 -5.23
C PRO A 210 17.57 -25.12 -3.72
N ALA A 211 18.64 -25.18 -2.93
CA ALA A 211 18.60 -24.95 -1.50
C ALA A 211 18.36 -23.47 -1.16
N GLU A 212 18.92 -22.53 -1.93
CA GLU A 212 18.67 -21.10 -1.79
C GLU A 212 17.22 -20.77 -2.18
N PHE A 213 16.76 -21.30 -3.31
CA PHE A 213 15.37 -21.15 -3.74
C PHE A 213 14.38 -21.65 -2.69
N SER A 214 14.60 -22.84 -2.13
CA SER A 214 13.74 -23.40 -1.08
C SER A 214 13.68 -22.51 0.15
N ARG A 215 14.81 -21.90 0.55
CA ARG A 215 14.85 -20.93 1.67
C ARG A 215 14.08 -19.65 1.37
N MET A 216 14.16 -19.14 0.14
CA MET A 216 13.41 -17.96 -0.29
C MET A 216 11.91 -18.23 -0.29
N ILE A 217 11.47 -19.33 -0.88
CA ILE A 217 10.07 -19.75 -0.88
C ILE A 217 9.55 -19.91 0.55
N ALA A 218 10.27 -20.60 1.43
CA ALA A 218 9.88 -20.75 2.83
C ALA A 218 9.73 -19.40 3.54
N ARG A 219 10.60 -18.44 3.22
CA ARG A 219 10.51 -17.07 3.73
C ARG A 219 9.27 -16.34 3.21
N LEU A 220 9.00 -16.38 1.90
CA LEU A 220 7.83 -15.76 1.30
C LEU A 220 6.53 -16.35 1.84
N ILE A 221 6.49 -17.66 2.10
CA ILE A 221 5.37 -18.33 2.78
C ILE A 221 5.23 -17.82 4.21
N SER A 222 6.31 -17.73 4.98
CA SER A 222 6.28 -17.23 6.36
C SER A 222 5.81 -15.77 6.45
N TRP A 223 5.97 -15.00 5.38
CA TRP A 223 5.48 -13.61 5.24
C TRP A 223 4.07 -13.53 4.65
N ASN A 224 3.42 -14.67 4.41
CA ASN A 224 2.10 -14.75 3.78
C ASN A 224 2.04 -14.13 2.37
N LEU A 225 3.15 -14.05 1.65
CA LEU A 225 3.20 -13.50 0.29
C LEU A 225 2.99 -14.57 -0.78
N VAL A 226 3.27 -15.81 -0.44
CA VAL A 226 3.11 -17.01 -1.29
C VAL A 226 2.36 -18.08 -0.52
N CYS A 227 1.45 -18.78 -1.19
CA CYS A 227 0.76 -19.94 -0.68
C CYS A 227 1.32 -21.22 -1.32
N GLU A 228 1.56 -22.24 -0.49
CA GLU A 228 1.97 -23.59 -0.94
C GLU A 228 0.75 -24.49 -1.00
N HIS A 229 0.65 -25.29 -2.06
CA HIS A 229 -0.39 -26.30 -2.28
C HIS A 229 0.28 -27.64 -2.61
N THR A 230 -0.42 -28.72 -2.32
CA THR A 230 0.02 -30.06 -2.73
C THR A 230 -0.64 -30.39 -4.07
N ASP A 231 0.15 -30.89 -5.01
CA ASP A 231 -0.38 -31.39 -6.28
C ASP A 231 -1.26 -32.64 -6.01
N PRO A 232 -2.55 -32.62 -6.40
CA PRO A 232 -3.45 -33.76 -6.19
C PRO A 232 -3.00 -35.01 -6.94
N ASP A 233 -2.32 -34.84 -8.08
CA ASP A 233 -1.85 -35.94 -8.94
C ASP A 233 -0.43 -36.42 -8.58
N ASN A 234 0.36 -35.55 -7.91
CA ASN A 234 1.73 -35.84 -7.53
C ASN A 234 2.10 -35.27 -6.15
N ALA A 235 1.83 -36.01 -5.10
CA ALA A 235 2.09 -35.56 -3.71
C ALA A 235 3.55 -35.14 -3.40
N ARG A 236 4.50 -35.45 -4.30
CA ARG A 236 5.91 -35.05 -4.17
C ARG A 236 6.18 -33.64 -4.74
N GLU A 237 5.32 -33.16 -5.62
CA GLU A 237 5.45 -31.84 -6.21
C GLU A 237 4.65 -30.82 -5.43
N LYS A 238 5.28 -29.69 -5.13
CA LYS A 238 4.64 -28.55 -4.49
C LYS A 238 4.24 -27.55 -5.54
N LEU A 239 3.04 -27.03 -5.40
CA LEU A 239 2.49 -25.99 -6.24
C LEU A 239 2.43 -24.68 -5.45
N TYR A 240 2.66 -23.56 -6.11
CA TYR A 240 2.70 -22.25 -5.49
C TYR A 240 1.77 -21.25 -6.18
N SER A 241 1.17 -20.35 -5.39
CA SER A 241 0.43 -19.20 -5.90
C SER A 241 0.81 -17.95 -5.13
N ILE A 242 0.68 -16.78 -5.76
CA ILE A 242 0.79 -15.50 -5.06
C ILE A 242 -0.46 -15.26 -4.21
N THR A 243 -0.29 -14.64 -3.05
CA THR A 243 -1.42 -14.21 -2.21
C THR A 243 -1.79 -12.75 -2.53
N PRO A 244 -2.99 -12.27 -2.12
CA PRO A 244 -3.32 -10.84 -2.21
C PRO A 244 -2.28 -9.93 -1.51
N ASP A 245 -1.70 -10.38 -0.40
CA ASP A 245 -0.63 -9.67 0.29
C ASP A 245 0.67 -9.65 -0.56
N GLY A 246 0.95 -10.73 -1.28
CA GLY A 246 2.08 -10.82 -2.22
C GLY A 246 1.92 -9.88 -3.40
N GLU A 247 0.73 -9.80 -3.99
CA GLU A 247 0.40 -8.86 -5.06
C GLU A 247 0.58 -7.40 -4.61
N LEU A 248 -0.01 -7.04 -3.47
CA LEU A 248 0.11 -5.69 -2.92
C LEU A 248 1.57 -5.36 -2.57
N GLY A 249 2.29 -6.29 -1.95
CA GLY A 249 3.71 -6.13 -1.64
C GLY A 249 4.56 -5.87 -2.88
N LEU A 250 4.29 -6.59 -3.98
CA LEU A 250 4.96 -6.40 -5.26
C LEU A 250 4.70 -5.01 -5.85
N ILE A 251 3.45 -4.53 -5.82
CA ILE A 251 3.07 -3.19 -6.32
C ILE A 251 3.76 -2.09 -5.51
N VAL A 252 3.69 -2.14 -4.17
CA VAL A 252 4.35 -1.17 -3.28
C VAL A 252 5.86 -1.14 -3.52
N TYR A 253 6.47 -2.30 -3.72
CA TYR A 253 7.89 -2.39 -3.99
C TYR A 253 8.25 -1.83 -5.37
N ALA A 254 7.51 -2.17 -6.42
CA ALA A 254 7.74 -1.66 -7.77
C ALA A 254 7.68 -0.13 -7.81
N ALA A 255 6.73 0.49 -7.11
CA ALA A 255 6.63 1.93 -6.97
C ALA A 255 7.90 2.55 -6.34
N ARG A 256 8.48 1.90 -5.32
CA ARG A 256 9.73 2.35 -4.69
C ARG A 256 10.95 2.21 -5.60
N MET A 257 10.99 1.15 -6.42
CA MET A 257 12.15 0.86 -7.29
C MET A 257 12.20 1.76 -8.52
N LYS A 258 11.05 2.14 -9.07
CA LYS A 258 10.95 3.03 -10.24
C LYS A 258 11.79 4.31 -10.07
N LYS A 259 11.76 4.91 -8.89
CA LYS A 259 12.55 6.11 -8.60
C LYS A 259 14.05 5.84 -8.38
N ARG A 260 14.43 4.66 -7.91
CA ARG A 260 15.84 4.31 -7.68
C ARG A 260 16.60 3.98 -8.97
N GLY A 261 15.96 4.13 -10.15
CA GLY A 261 16.58 3.82 -11.44
C GLY A 261 16.97 2.34 -11.61
N VAL A 262 16.39 1.47 -10.77
CA VAL A 262 16.52 0.02 -10.97
C VAL A 262 15.60 -0.35 -12.12
N PRO A 263 16.12 -1.06 -13.17
CA PRO A 263 15.29 -1.49 -14.28
C PRO A 263 14.03 -2.19 -13.75
N GLU A 264 12.87 -1.78 -14.27
CA GLU A 264 11.61 -2.46 -13.97
C GLU A 264 11.80 -3.95 -14.26
N ALA A 265 11.34 -4.79 -13.35
CA ALA A 265 11.27 -6.21 -13.64
C ALA A 265 10.41 -6.36 -14.91
N PRO A 266 10.94 -6.97 -16.00
CA PRO A 266 10.21 -7.03 -17.26
C PRO A 266 8.84 -7.65 -17.03
N GLY A 267 7.77 -6.89 -17.30
CA GLY A 267 6.37 -7.33 -17.21
C GLY A 267 5.54 -6.79 -16.05
N LEU A 268 5.94 -5.67 -15.43
CA LEU A 268 5.10 -4.90 -14.50
C LEU A 268 4.43 -3.68 -15.18
N THR A 269 4.40 -3.65 -16.51
CA THR A 269 3.64 -2.65 -17.32
C THR A 269 2.40 -3.28 -17.90
#